data_57a093adfe2d7ae9f3160de3ff97ea82
#
_entry.id   57a093adfe2d7ae9f3160de3ff97ea82
#
_cell.length_a   1.000
_cell.length_b   1.000
_cell.length_c   1.000
_cell.angle_alpha   90.00
_cell.angle_beta   90.00
_cell.angle_gamma   90.00
#
_symmetry.space_group_name_H-M   'P 1'
#
loop_
_entity.id
_entity.type
_entity.pdbx_description
1 polymer ?
#
loop_
_entity_poly.entity_id
_entity_poly.type
_entity_poly.pdbx_seq_one_letter_code
_entity_poly.pdbx_strand_id
1 'polypeptide(L)'
;KSQIMKLLKESYNIEEEDFFSAELEIVPAGRARDCGLDRSMIMAYGQDDRVCAYTSLLAMLEMDTPKHTSCCLFTDKEEIGSVGATGMQSHFFENAVAELLDAMGCYSDLRLRRTLKNSSMLSSDVSAGYDPAYGEAFEKKNAAYLGRGIVLNKFTGARGKSGSNDANAEYVARVRNIFVQP
;
A
#
# COMPACT_ATOMS: atom_id res chain seq x y z
N LYS A 1 10.34 35.34 8.93
CA LYS A 1 8.92 35.03 8.75
C LYS A 1 8.32 35.79 7.57
N SER A 2 8.33 37.12 7.56
CA SER A 2 7.67 37.97 6.55
C SER A 2 8.10 37.66 5.10
N GLN A 3 9.39 37.46 4.85
CA GLN A 3 9.90 37.11 3.52
C GLN A 3 9.40 35.74 3.02
N ILE A 4 9.35 34.74 3.90
CA ILE A 4 8.83 33.41 3.56
C ILE A 4 7.34 33.51 3.25
N MET A 5 6.56 34.21 4.07
CA MET A 5 5.14 34.40 3.83
C MET A 5 4.86 35.12 2.50
N LYS A 6 5.67 36.15 2.18
CA LYS A 6 5.61 36.82 0.88
C LYS A 6 5.86 35.85 -0.27
N LEU A 7 6.91 35.04 -0.19
CA LEU A 7 7.22 34.02 -1.20
C LEU A 7 6.08 33.03 -1.39
N LEU A 8 5.52 32.51 -0.30
CA LEU A 8 4.41 31.56 -0.32
C LEU A 8 3.15 32.20 -0.91
N LYS A 9 2.86 33.46 -0.56
CA LYS A 9 1.75 34.20 -1.14
C LYS A 9 1.91 34.40 -2.65
N GLU A 10 3.08 34.83 -3.08
CA GLU A 10 3.37 35.11 -4.49
C GLU A 10 3.40 33.84 -5.35
N SER A 11 3.94 32.73 -4.81
CA SER A 11 4.10 31.48 -5.56
C SER A 11 2.89 30.55 -5.52
N TYR A 12 2.17 30.52 -4.42
CA TYR A 12 1.13 29.51 -4.15
C TYR A 12 -0.19 30.09 -3.64
N ASN A 13 -0.28 31.40 -3.46
CA ASN A 13 -1.44 32.09 -2.88
C ASN A 13 -1.81 31.61 -1.47
N ILE A 14 -0.80 31.22 -0.67
CA ILE A 14 -0.94 30.76 0.70
C ILE A 14 -0.81 31.94 1.66
N GLU A 15 -1.73 32.05 2.60
CA GLU A 15 -1.72 33.03 3.70
C GLU A 15 -1.28 32.37 5.02
N GLU A 16 -0.97 33.19 6.04
CA GLU A 16 -0.57 32.65 7.34
C GLU A 16 -1.68 31.84 8.02
N GLU A 17 -2.93 32.20 7.81
CA GLU A 17 -4.10 31.54 8.37
C GLU A 17 -4.29 30.11 7.83
N ASP A 18 -3.84 29.85 6.60
CA ASP A 18 -3.93 28.52 6.00
C ASP A 18 -3.12 27.47 6.78
N PHE A 19 -2.04 27.91 7.46
CA PHE A 19 -1.21 27.00 8.26
C PHE A 19 -1.89 26.52 9.56
N PHE A 20 -2.97 27.13 9.99
CA PHE A 20 -3.68 26.69 11.21
C PHE A 20 -4.40 25.35 11.01
N SER A 21 -4.73 25.02 9.78
CA SER A 21 -5.39 23.76 9.41
C SER A 21 -4.60 22.93 8.40
N ALA A 22 -3.41 23.38 8.01
CA ALA A 22 -2.59 22.66 7.03
C ALA A 22 -1.96 21.40 7.64
N GLU A 23 -1.93 20.33 6.85
CA GLU A 23 -1.04 19.21 7.06
C GLU A 23 0.27 19.50 6.31
N LEU A 24 1.39 19.48 7.02
CA LEU A 24 2.70 19.79 6.48
C LEU A 24 3.62 18.56 6.59
N GLU A 25 4.12 18.10 5.46
CA GLU A 25 5.06 17.00 5.39
C GLU A 25 6.43 17.49 4.95
N ILE A 26 7.46 17.16 5.72
CA ILE A 26 8.85 17.45 5.38
C ILE A 26 9.50 16.16 4.89
N VAL A 27 9.83 16.12 3.60
CA VAL A 27 10.34 14.93 2.95
C VAL A 27 11.70 15.20 2.29
N PRO A 28 12.56 14.17 2.09
CA PRO A 28 13.79 14.31 1.35
C PRO A 28 13.55 14.77 -0.10
N ALA A 29 14.26 15.78 -0.55
CA ALA A 29 14.16 16.31 -1.91
C ALA A 29 15.03 15.57 -2.94
N GLY A 30 15.81 14.57 -2.50
CA GLY A 30 16.71 13.80 -3.36
C GLY A 30 15.97 12.95 -4.37
N ARG A 31 16.52 12.90 -5.60
CA ARG A 31 16.01 12.00 -6.64
C ARG A 31 16.44 10.56 -6.38
N ALA A 32 15.74 9.62 -6.99
CA ALA A 32 16.19 8.23 -7.08
C ALA A 32 17.58 8.15 -7.70
N ARG A 33 18.43 7.26 -7.18
CA ARG A 33 19.81 7.08 -7.62
C ARG A 33 20.24 5.62 -7.47
N ASP A 34 21.26 5.25 -8.23
CA ASP A 34 21.90 3.95 -8.11
C ASP A 34 22.49 3.74 -6.71
N CYS A 35 22.37 2.53 -6.18
CA CYS A 35 22.93 2.11 -4.92
C CYS A 35 23.73 0.81 -5.09
N GLY A 36 24.80 0.69 -4.32
CA GLY A 36 25.79 -0.39 -4.43
C GLY A 36 26.95 -0.06 -5.37
N LEU A 37 28.07 -0.74 -5.19
CA LEU A 37 29.25 -0.58 -6.06
C LEU A 37 28.95 -1.02 -7.51
N ASP A 38 28.12 -2.01 -7.67
CA ASP A 38 27.67 -2.57 -8.95
C ASP A 38 26.39 -1.91 -9.48
N ARG A 39 25.83 -0.93 -8.77
CA ARG A 39 24.58 -0.24 -9.12
C ARG A 39 23.39 -1.18 -9.27
N SER A 40 23.39 -2.28 -8.54
CA SER A 40 22.33 -3.29 -8.63
C SER A 40 21.03 -2.91 -7.93
N MET A 41 21.04 -1.86 -7.12
CA MET A 41 19.88 -1.39 -6.36
C MET A 41 19.58 0.07 -6.67
N ILE A 42 18.38 0.50 -6.33
CA ILE A 42 17.91 1.88 -6.41
C ILE A 42 17.64 2.39 -5.01
N MET A 43 18.24 3.52 -4.67
CA MET A 43 17.96 4.26 -3.45
C MET A 43 17.03 5.43 -3.75
N ALA A 44 15.88 5.47 -3.11
CA ALA A 44 14.92 6.56 -3.25
C ALA A 44 14.08 6.71 -2.00
N TYR A 45 13.62 7.93 -1.75
CA TYR A 45 12.56 8.16 -0.77
C TYR A 45 11.23 7.57 -1.27
N GLY A 46 10.48 6.94 -0.36
CA GLY A 46 9.16 6.40 -0.65
C GLY A 46 9.16 5.11 -1.47
N GLN A 47 10.26 4.33 -1.45
CA GLN A 47 10.26 2.95 -1.97
C GLN A 47 9.25 2.08 -1.23
N ASP A 48 9.09 2.31 0.04
CA ASP A 48 7.97 1.90 0.83
C ASP A 48 6.87 2.97 0.74
N ASP A 49 5.76 2.73 0.05
CA ASP A 49 5.42 1.49 -0.69
C ASP A 49 5.18 1.75 -2.19
N ARG A 50 5.90 2.70 -2.78
CA ARG A 50 5.76 3.02 -4.22
C ARG A 50 6.10 1.84 -5.13
N VAL A 51 6.99 0.97 -4.72
CA VAL A 51 7.37 -0.19 -5.54
C VAL A 51 6.19 -1.17 -5.69
N CYS A 52 5.47 -1.44 -4.61
CA CYS A 52 4.29 -2.31 -4.68
C CYS A 52 3.09 -1.60 -5.31
N ALA A 53 2.89 -0.31 -5.02
CA ALA A 53 1.84 0.49 -5.64
C ALA A 53 2.01 0.55 -7.16
N TYR A 54 3.23 0.81 -7.64
CA TYR A 54 3.50 0.89 -9.08
C TYR A 54 3.31 -0.45 -9.79
N THR A 55 3.81 -1.54 -9.22
CA THR A 55 3.63 -2.88 -9.82
C THR A 55 2.17 -3.33 -9.81
N SER A 56 1.40 -2.96 -8.78
CA SER A 56 -0.04 -3.20 -8.73
C SER A 56 -0.78 -2.42 -9.82
N LEU A 57 -0.39 -1.16 -10.06
CA LEU A 57 -0.94 -0.37 -11.17
C LEU A 57 -0.64 -0.99 -12.53
N LEU A 58 0.61 -1.42 -12.76
CA LEU A 58 0.98 -2.07 -14.02
C LEU A 58 0.17 -3.34 -14.25
N ALA A 59 0.01 -4.19 -13.24
CA ALA A 59 -0.81 -5.39 -13.33
C ALA A 59 -2.26 -5.10 -13.75
N MET A 60 -2.83 -4.00 -13.25
CA MET A 60 -4.18 -3.55 -13.67
C MET A 60 -4.21 -3.06 -15.11
N LEU A 61 -3.20 -2.30 -15.55
CA LEU A 61 -3.14 -1.75 -16.91
C LEU A 61 -2.86 -2.81 -17.98
N GLU A 62 -2.15 -3.88 -17.61
CA GLU A 62 -1.82 -5.00 -18.51
C GLU A 62 -2.95 -6.03 -18.64
N MET A 63 -4.03 -5.88 -17.88
CA MET A 63 -5.14 -6.82 -17.87
C MET A 63 -6.13 -6.53 -19.00
N ASP A 64 -6.17 -7.38 -20.01
CA ASP A 64 -7.06 -7.17 -21.18
C ASP A 64 -8.54 -7.38 -20.85
N THR A 65 -8.89 -8.56 -20.31
CA THR A 65 -10.30 -8.91 -20.09
C THR A 65 -10.46 -9.67 -18.76
N PRO A 66 -10.73 -8.95 -17.68
CA PRO A 66 -10.93 -9.59 -16.39
C PRO A 66 -12.25 -10.39 -16.35
N LYS A 67 -12.24 -11.58 -15.77
CA LYS A 67 -13.45 -12.40 -15.54
C LYS A 67 -14.38 -11.80 -14.48
N HIS A 68 -13.83 -11.02 -13.58
CA HIS A 68 -14.51 -10.36 -12.48
C HIS A 68 -14.11 -8.89 -12.43
N THR A 69 -14.95 -8.07 -11.83
CA THR A 69 -14.57 -6.69 -11.54
C THR A 69 -13.28 -6.66 -10.73
N SER A 70 -12.31 -5.92 -11.22
CA SER A 70 -11.00 -5.78 -10.57
C SER A 70 -10.80 -4.34 -10.15
N CYS A 71 -10.23 -4.14 -8.98
CA CYS A 71 -9.92 -2.82 -8.42
C CYS A 71 -8.47 -2.80 -7.95
N CYS A 72 -7.79 -1.70 -8.19
CA CYS A 72 -6.52 -1.38 -7.56
C CYS A 72 -6.75 -0.20 -6.62
N LEU A 73 -6.46 -0.37 -5.35
CA LEU A 73 -6.67 0.63 -4.31
C LEU A 73 -5.33 1.15 -3.83
N PHE A 74 -5.15 2.46 -3.92
CA PHE A 74 -4.02 3.16 -3.31
C PHE A 74 -4.55 3.96 -2.14
N THR A 75 -4.17 3.55 -0.95
CA THR A 75 -4.66 4.16 0.28
C THR A 75 -3.56 4.96 0.96
N ASP A 76 -3.94 5.98 1.67
CA ASP A 76 -3.07 6.80 2.49
C ASP A 76 -3.12 6.35 3.96
N LYS A 77 -2.23 6.87 4.78
CA LYS A 77 -2.22 6.67 6.25
C LYS A 77 -1.96 5.21 6.71
N GLU A 78 -1.27 4.40 5.89
CA GLU A 78 -0.91 3.04 6.29
C GLU A 78 -0.03 3.02 7.55
N GLU A 79 1.00 3.86 7.60
CA GLU A 79 2.01 3.92 8.67
C GLU A 79 1.46 4.27 10.06
N ILE A 80 0.30 4.92 10.11
CA ILE A 80 -0.41 5.19 11.36
C ILE A 80 -1.51 4.17 11.68
N GLY A 81 -1.55 3.04 10.96
CA GLY A 81 -2.51 1.96 11.15
C GLY A 81 -3.73 2.02 10.24
N SER A 82 -3.61 2.63 9.07
CA SER A 82 -4.68 2.75 8.06
C SER A 82 -5.94 3.46 8.56
N VAL A 83 -5.79 4.28 9.58
CA VAL A 83 -6.89 5.07 10.19
C VAL A 83 -7.11 6.39 9.45
N GLY A 84 -8.21 7.07 9.77
CA GLY A 84 -8.57 8.34 9.14
C GLY A 84 -9.50 8.18 7.95
N ALA A 85 -9.86 9.31 7.33
CA ALA A 85 -10.88 9.36 6.29
C ALA A 85 -10.44 8.72 4.95
N THR A 86 -9.15 8.59 4.72
CA THR A 86 -8.53 8.11 3.46
C THR A 86 -7.79 6.77 3.62
N GLY A 87 -7.67 6.25 4.84
CA GLY A 87 -7.04 4.96 5.13
C GLY A 87 -7.93 3.78 4.76
N MET A 88 -7.33 2.59 4.74
CA MET A 88 -8.06 1.36 4.39
C MET A 88 -9.15 0.98 5.42
N GLN A 89 -9.05 1.45 6.65
CA GLN A 89 -10.09 1.26 7.69
C GLN A 89 -11.26 2.25 7.58
N SER A 90 -11.20 3.21 6.65
CA SER A 90 -12.33 4.10 6.37
C SER A 90 -13.43 3.37 5.60
N HIS A 91 -14.60 3.97 5.53
CA HIS A 91 -15.70 3.47 4.69
C HIS A 91 -15.54 3.81 3.20
N PHE A 92 -14.42 4.39 2.79
CA PHE A 92 -14.24 4.87 1.42
C PHE A 92 -14.47 3.77 0.38
N PHE A 93 -13.81 2.61 0.55
CA PHE A 93 -13.95 1.51 -0.41
C PHE A 93 -15.34 0.87 -0.37
N GLU A 94 -15.88 0.65 0.81
CA GLU A 94 -17.23 0.12 0.97
C GLU A 94 -18.27 1.02 0.29
N ASN A 95 -18.18 2.33 0.50
CA ASN A 95 -19.04 3.32 -0.15
C ASN A 95 -18.87 3.31 -1.67
N ALA A 96 -17.63 3.24 -2.19
CA ALA A 96 -17.41 3.15 -3.62
C ALA A 96 -18.07 1.92 -4.24
N VAL A 97 -18.01 0.77 -3.57
CA VAL A 97 -18.70 -0.45 -4.02
C VAL A 97 -20.22 -0.29 -3.95
N ALA A 98 -20.75 0.37 -2.92
CA ALA A 98 -22.18 0.66 -2.80
C ALA A 98 -22.67 1.54 -3.95
N GLU A 99 -21.96 2.62 -4.27
CA GLU A 99 -22.27 3.52 -5.40
C GLU A 99 -22.23 2.78 -6.76
N LEU A 100 -21.26 1.89 -6.94
CA LEU A 100 -21.22 1.04 -8.15
C LEU A 100 -22.44 0.12 -8.25
N LEU A 101 -22.84 -0.50 -7.16
CA LEU A 101 -24.03 -1.35 -7.14
C LEU A 101 -25.32 -0.55 -7.39
N ASP A 102 -25.38 0.68 -6.91
CA ASP A 102 -26.51 1.58 -7.14
C ASP A 102 -26.57 2.00 -8.62
N ALA A 103 -25.45 2.43 -9.18
CA ALA A 103 -25.34 2.76 -10.61
C ALA A 103 -25.72 1.59 -11.53
N MET A 104 -25.51 0.36 -11.08
CA MET A 104 -25.96 -0.86 -11.75
C MET A 104 -27.45 -1.20 -11.51
N GLY A 105 -28.17 -0.39 -10.75
CA GLY A 105 -29.57 -0.62 -10.38
C GLY A 105 -29.80 -1.83 -9.49
N CYS A 106 -28.79 -2.24 -8.71
CA CYS A 106 -28.86 -3.48 -7.96
C CYS A 106 -28.38 -3.35 -6.50
N TYR A 107 -28.33 -2.14 -5.96
CA TYR A 107 -27.93 -1.91 -4.56
C TYR A 107 -28.92 -2.53 -3.55
N SER A 108 -28.39 -3.13 -2.53
CA SER A 108 -28.98 -3.35 -1.21
C SER A 108 -27.87 -3.68 -0.22
N ASP A 109 -28.10 -3.44 1.08
CA ASP A 109 -27.13 -3.78 2.13
C ASP A 109 -26.68 -5.24 2.07
N LEU A 110 -27.60 -6.15 1.83
CA LEU A 110 -27.28 -7.56 1.73
C LEU A 110 -26.42 -7.86 0.50
N ARG A 111 -26.68 -7.19 -0.61
CA ARG A 111 -25.91 -7.35 -1.84
C ARG A 111 -24.49 -6.79 -1.68
N LEU A 112 -24.34 -5.62 -1.08
CA LEU A 112 -23.04 -5.04 -0.74
C LEU A 112 -22.22 -6.01 0.12
N ARG A 113 -22.79 -6.51 1.21
CA ARG A 113 -22.10 -7.48 2.09
C ARG A 113 -21.71 -8.77 1.37
N ARG A 114 -22.57 -9.27 0.49
CA ARG A 114 -22.27 -10.46 -0.32
C ARG A 114 -21.18 -10.18 -1.34
N THR A 115 -21.17 -9.02 -1.97
CA THR A 115 -20.12 -8.59 -2.90
C THR A 115 -18.77 -8.55 -2.20
N LEU A 116 -18.67 -7.89 -1.07
CA LEU A 116 -17.43 -7.82 -0.28
C LEU A 116 -17.01 -9.21 0.22
N LYS A 117 -17.92 -10.03 0.75
CA LYS A 117 -17.64 -11.41 1.18
C LYS A 117 -17.09 -12.29 0.06
N ASN A 118 -17.58 -12.12 -1.16
CA ASN A 118 -17.17 -12.92 -2.32
C ASN A 118 -15.97 -12.35 -3.06
N SER A 119 -15.46 -11.21 -2.61
CA SER A 119 -14.24 -10.59 -3.13
C SER A 119 -12.99 -11.24 -2.53
N SER A 120 -11.91 -11.14 -3.26
CA SER A 120 -10.58 -11.54 -2.79
C SER A 120 -9.67 -10.33 -2.88
N MET A 121 -8.79 -10.16 -1.91
CA MET A 121 -7.86 -9.02 -1.86
C MET A 121 -6.42 -9.53 -1.69
N LEU A 122 -5.50 -8.94 -2.43
CA LEU A 122 -4.07 -8.98 -2.15
C LEU A 122 -3.70 -7.66 -1.51
N SER A 123 -3.16 -7.71 -0.31
CA SER A 123 -2.53 -6.56 0.33
C SER A 123 -1.07 -6.58 -0.06
N SER A 124 -0.66 -5.59 -0.83
CA SER A 124 0.70 -5.50 -1.37
C SER A 124 1.46 -4.44 -0.60
N ASP A 125 2.60 -4.84 -0.06
CA ASP A 125 3.45 -4.00 0.76
C ASP A 125 4.89 -4.51 0.69
N VAL A 126 5.86 -3.70 1.07
CA VAL A 126 7.25 -4.14 1.16
C VAL A 126 7.50 -4.93 2.43
N SER A 127 8.52 -5.77 2.41
CA SER A 127 8.97 -6.53 3.57
C SER A 127 10.45 -6.26 3.82
N ALA A 128 10.84 -6.19 5.09
CA ALA A 128 12.24 -6.03 5.45
C ALA A 128 13.06 -7.22 4.95
N GLY A 129 14.02 -6.96 4.08
CA GLY A 129 15.00 -7.95 3.65
C GLY A 129 16.04 -8.23 4.74
N TYR A 130 16.52 -9.47 4.83
CA TYR A 130 17.59 -9.82 5.74
C TYR A 130 18.82 -8.95 5.50
N ASP A 131 19.26 -8.27 6.56
CA ASP A 131 20.46 -7.45 6.55
C ASP A 131 21.55 -8.14 7.39
N PRO A 132 22.68 -8.55 6.78
CA PRO A 132 23.79 -9.17 7.52
C PRO A 132 24.40 -8.27 8.60
N ALA A 133 24.33 -6.94 8.46
CA ALA A 133 24.84 -6.00 9.44
C ALA A 133 23.97 -5.92 10.69
N TYR A 134 22.73 -6.34 10.61
CA TYR A 134 21.74 -6.39 11.70
C TYR A 134 21.11 -7.77 11.81
N GLY A 135 21.90 -8.82 11.58
CA GLY A 135 21.44 -10.19 11.52
C GLY A 135 20.71 -10.69 12.78
N GLU A 136 20.99 -10.09 13.93
CA GLU A 136 20.32 -10.39 15.21
C GLU A 136 18.87 -9.91 15.27
N ALA A 137 18.47 -8.98 14.40
CA ALA A 137 17.09 -8.50 14.30
C ALA A 137 16.16 -9.47 13.53
N PHE A 138 16.73 -10.51 12.90
CA PHE A 138 16.01 -11.42 12.02
C PHE A 138 16.05 -12.88 12.50
N GLU A 139 14.92 -13.57 12.38
CA GLU A 139 14.91 -15.04 12.39
C GLU A 139 15.23 -15.55 10.98
N LYS A 140 16.44 -16.07 10.77
CA LYS A 140 16.99 -16.44 9.46
C LYS A 140 16.12 -17.43 8.68
N LYS A 141 15.39 -18.31 9.37
CA LYS A 141 14.52 -19.31 8.73
C LYS A 141 13.20 -18.72 8.22
N ASN A 142 12.88 -17.51 8.66
CA ASN A 142 11.62 -16.82 8.34
C ASN A 142 11.87 -15.38 7.85
N ALA A 143 13.05 -15.11 7.30
CA ALA A 143 13.41 -13.82 6.77
C ALA A 143 13.28 -13.80 5.24
N ALA A 144 12.92 -12.64 4.68
CA ALA A 144 13.01 -12.37 3.25
C ALA A 144 14.47 -12.08 2.85
N TYR A 145 14.83 -12.42 1.63
CA TYR A 145 16.16 -12.15 1.08
C TYR A 145 16.03 -11.47 -0.28
N LEU A 146 16.80 -10.41 -0.49
CA LEU A 146 16.84 -9.71 -1.77
C LEU A 146 17.16 -10.66 -2.93
N GLY A 147 16.51 -10.49 -4.07
CA GLY A 147 16.73 -11.27 -5.28
C GLY A 147 16.15 -12.69 -5.26
N ARG A 148 15.36 -13.07 -4.25
CA ARG A 148 14.75 -14.41 -4.16
C ARG A 148 13.25 -14.45 -4.49
N GLY A 149 12.73 -13.40 -5.11
CA GLY A 149 11.34 -13.36 -5.57
C GLY A 149 10.40 -12.67 -4.61
N ILE A 150 9.12 -12.95 -4.78
CA ILE A 150 8.03 -12.33 -4.01
C ILE A 150 7.93 -12.98 -2.63
N VAL A 151 7.71 -12.16 -1.61
CA VAL A 151 7.46 -12.60 -0.24
C VAL A 151 5.97 -12.80 -0.03
N LEU A 152 5.56 -13.98 0.38
CA LEU A 152 4.18 -14.26 0.79
C LEU A 152 4.10 -14.26 2.31
N ASN A 153 3.63 -13.18 2.89
CA ASN A 153 3.39 -13.07 4.32
C ASN A 153 2.02 -13.67 4.68
N LYS A 154 2.04 -14.77 5.40
CA LYS A 154 0.81 -15.36 5.94
C LYS A 154 0.30 -14.60 7.16
N PHE A 155 1.22 -14.16 7.99
CA PHE A 155 0.94 -13.50 9.25
C PHE A 155 1.77 -12.22 9.37
N THR A 156 1.12 -11.14 9.70
CA THR A 156 1.77 -9.88 10.04
C THR A 156 1.40 -9.52 11.48
N GLY A 157 2.37 -9.06 12.24
CA GLY A 157 2.12 -8.66 13.60
C GLY A 157 3.38 -8.11 14.25
N ALA A 158 3.19 -7.15 15.11
CA ALA A 158 4.25 -6.54 15.87
C ALA A 158 3.89 -6.56 17.37
N ARG A 159 4.89 -6.58 18.21
CA ARG A 159 4.78 -6.34 19.66
C ARG A 159 3.60 -7.07 20.32
N GLY A 160 3.65 -8.40 20.34
CA GLY A 160 2.67 -9.21 21.05
C GLY A 160 1.33 -9.34 20.34
N LYS A 161 1.32 -9.22 19.03
CA LYS A 161 0.17 -9.48 18.15
C LYS A 161 -0.94 -8.41 18.15
N SER A 162 -0.69 -7.27 18.76
CA SER A 162 -1.62 -6.14 18.65
C SER A 162 -1.65 -5.63 17.21
N GLY A 163 -2.82 -5.51 16.62
CA GLY A 163 -3.00 -5.10 15.23
C GLY A 163 -2.54 -6.13 14.20
N SER A 164 -2.31 -7.37 14.60
CA SER A 164 -1.91 -8.45 13.69
C SER A 164 -3.06 -8.91 12.81
N ASN A 165 -2.73 -9.40 11.61
CA ASN A 165 -3.65 -10.16 10.79
C ASN A 165 -3.11 -11.56 10.48
N ASP A 166 -4.00 -12.46 10.07
CA ASP A 166 -3.66 -13.80 9.62
C ASP A 166 -4.39 -14.12 8.32
N ALA A 167 -3.63 -14.43 7.28
CA ALA A 167 -4.20 -14.75 5.98
C ALA A 167 -4.94 -16.09 6.01
N ASN A 168 -6.12 -16.13 5.36
CA ASN A 168 -6.93 -17.33 5.22
C ASN A 168 -6.16 -18.45 4.49
N ALA A 169 -6.13 -19.65 5.06
CA ALA A 169 -5.30 -20.75 4.57
C ALA A 169 -5.68 -21.21 3.15
N GLU A 170 -6.96 -21.28 2.83
CA GLU A 170 -7.45 -21.66 1.50
C GLU A 170 -7.05 -20.61 0.45
N TYR A 171 -7.15 -19.34 0.82
CA TYR A 171 -6.73 -18.26 -0.07
C TYR A 171 -5.21 -18.24 -0.29
N VAL A 172 -4.42 -18.45 0.76
CA VAL A 172 -2.95 -18.59 0.66
C VAL A 172 -2.58 -19.75 -0.27
N ALA A 173 -3.25 -20.90 -0.16
CA ALA A 173 -3.02 -22.03 -1.04
C ALA A 173 -3.34 -21.70 -2.51
N ARG A 174 -4.43 -20.98 -2.76
CA ARG A 174 -4.81 -20.52 -4.09
C ARG A 174 -3.75 -19.58 -4.69
N VAL A 175 -3.31 -18.57 -3.93
CA VAL A 175 -2.28 -17.62 -4.35
C VAL A 175 -0.96 -18.33 -4.61
N ARG A 176 -0.53 -19.22 -3.70
CA ARG A 176 0.67 -20.02 -3.87
C ARG A 176 0.63 -20.85 -5.17
N ASN A 177 -0.49 -21.47 -5.48
CA ASN A 177 -0.62 -22.25 -6.72
C ASN A 177 -0.45 -21.39 -7.98
N ILE A 178 -0.82 -20.11 -7.95
CA ILE A 178 -0.60 -19.18 -9.07
C ILE A 178 0.90 -18.92 -9.27
N PHE A 179 1.66 -18.73 -8.18
CA PHE A 179 3.09 -18.44 -8.25
C PHE A 179 3.98 -19.67 -8.55
N VAL A 180 3.49 -20.87 -8.35
CA VAL A 180 4.25 -22.12 -8.55
C VAL A 180 3.99 -22.74 -9.93
N GLN A 181 3.00 -22.25 -10.66
CA GLN A 181 2.79 -22.71 -12.06
C GLN A 181 3.93 -22.21 -12.95
N PRO A 182 4.53 -23.10 -13.76
CA PRO A 182 5.63 -22.76 -14.68
C PRO A 182 5.17 -21.81 -15.79
#